data_c260059d53ece7e692af8643cb298bd4
#
_entry.id   c260059d53ece7e692af8643cb298bd4
#
_cell.length_a   1.000
_cell.length_b   1.000
_cell.length_c   1.000
_cell.angle_alpha   90.00
_cell.angle_beta   90.00
_cell.angle_gamma   90.00
#
_symmetry.space_group_name_H-M   'P 1'
#
loop_
_entity.id
_entity.type
_entity.pdbx_description
1 polymer ?
#
loop_
_entity_poly.entity_id
_entity_poly.type
_entity_poly.pdbx_seq_one_letter_code
_entity_poly.pdbx_strand_id
1 'polypeptide(L)'
;MTRRVVGFTLVEVLVAMVIMAIMAVMAWQGVDGIVRTRDATQARLEQTLRLNTVIAQWDQDLASIQDSNAVPQALACDGASVRMVRRTPEGLQIVAWSFRPDDSGGAWVRWAGPAVTSIGDLQDSWLRSLQLQGGEQGSLKTLTGMTGWQVYFYQTNGWANCQSTGNKVAQTGSGGQPAPRIAPPAGVRVVLSFAPGSGLNGDLTRDTLLGP
;
A
#
# COMPACT_ATOMS: atom_id res chain seq x y z
N MET A 1 -79.80 -27.95 -10.05
CA MET A 1 -78.42 -28.33 -9.66
C MET A 1 -77.96 -27.34 -8.62
N THR A 2 -77.99 -27.69 -7.32
CA THR A 2 -77.59 -26.83 -6.20
C THR A 2 -76.08 -27.03 -5.98
N ARG A 3 -75.29 -25.97 -6.31
CA ARG A 3 -73.83 -25.95 -6.06
C ARG A 3 -73.61 -25.78 -4.56
N ARG A 4 -73.07 -26.84 -3.90
CA ARG A 4 -72.66 -26.77 -2.50
C ARG A 4 -71.49 -25.80 -2.39
N VAL A 5 -71.68 -24.69 -1.72
CA VAL A 5 -70.58 -23.78 -1.33
C VAL A 5 -69.93 -24.43 -0.10
N VAL A 6 -68.70 -24.91 -0.31
CA VAL A 6 -67.86 -25.42 0.78
C VAL A 6 -67.19 -24.21 1.41
N GLY A 7 -67.52 -23.88 2.66
CA GLY A 7 -66.86 -22.82 3.41
C GLY A 7 -65.51 -23.29 3.99
N PHE A 8 -64.56 -22.39 4.08
CA PHE A 8 -63.27 -22.66 4.73
C PHE A 8 -63.44 -22.87 6.24
N THR A 9 -62.70 -23.85 6.76
CA THR A 9 -62.63 -24.08 8.20
C THR A 9 -61.64 -23.15 8.85
N LEU A 10 -61.87 -22.77 10.10
CA LEU A 10 -61.00 -21.89 10.88
C LEU A 10 -59.57 -22.50 11.00
N VAL A 11 -59.49 -23.81 11.08
CA VAL A 11 -58.22 -24.55 11.14
C VAL A 11 -57.41 -24.44 9.84
N GLU A 12 -58.06 -24.51 8.67
CA GLU A 12 -57.38 -24.33 7.39
C GLU A 12 -56.74 -22.92 7.25
N VAL A 13 -57.43 -21.90 7.73
CA VAL A 13 -56.89 -20.53 7.71
C VAL A 13 -55.70 -20.38 8.66
N LEU A 14 -55.80 -21.00 9.88
CA LEU A 14 -54.68 -20.96 10.82
C LEU A 14 -53.44 -21.72 10.27
N VAL A 15 -53.62 -22.88 9.68
CA VAL A 15 -52.50 -23.63 9.08
C VAL A 15 -51.89 -22.86 7.91
N ALA A 16 -52.71 -22.25 7.05
CA ALA A 16 -52.22 -21.43 5.95
C ALA A 16 -51.41 -20.21 6.44
N MET A 17 -51.88 -19.56 7.52
CA MET A 17 -51.08 -18.42 8.13
C MET A 17 -49.73 -18.88 8.69
N VAL A 18 -49.69 -20.07 9.36
CA VAL A 18 -48.44 -20.62 9.89
C VAL A 18 -47.46 -20.94 8.75
N ILE A 19 -47.93 -21.56 7.68
CA ILE A 19 -47.08 -21.88 6.50
C ILE A 19 -46.56 -20.58 5.86
N MET A 20 -47.44 -19.59 5.67
CA MET A 20 -47.01 -18.29 5.12
C MET A 20 -45.98 -17.57 6.03
N ALA A 21 -46.14 -17.63 7.35
CA ALA A 21 -45.18 -17.05 8.29
C ALA A 21 -43.81 -17.76 8.18
N ILE A 22 -43.78 -19.10 8.10
CA ILE A 22 -42.53 -19.85 7.91
C ILE A 22 -41.85 -19.45 6.58
N MET A 23 -42.62 -19.42 5.49
CA MET A 23 -42.06 -19.01 4.18
C MET A 23 -41.54 -17.60 4.18
N ALA A 24 -42.22 -16.66 4.84
CA ALA A 24 -41.75 -15.25 4.98
C ALA A 24 -40.42 -15.17 5.74
N VAL A 25 -40.27 -15.94 6.84
CA VAL A 25 -39.00 -15.99 7.60
C VAL A 25 -37.87 -16.57 6.76
N MET A 26 -38.14 -17.69 6.02
CA MET A 26 -37.12 -18.27 5.13
C MET A 26 -36.70 -17.33 4.00
N ALA A 27 -37.68 -16.63 3.40
CA ALA A 27 -37.39 -15.62 2.36
C ALA A 27 -36.53 -14.48 2.92
N TRP A 28 -36.83 -13.98 4.11
CA TRP A 28 -36.05 -12.94 4.78
C TRP A 28 -34.62 -13.38 5.08
N GLN A 29 -34.43 -14.61 5.60
CA GLN A 29 -33.08 -15.17 5.85
C GLN A 29 -32.28 -15.31 4.56
N GLY A 30 -32.92 -15.68 3.46
CA GLY A 30 -32.28 -15.74 2.14
C GLY A 30 -31.78 -14.37 1.67
N VAL A 31 -32.61 -13.35 1.80
CA VAL A 31 -32.23 -11.96 1.43
C VAL A 31 -31.10 -11.45 2.32
N ASP A 32 -31.18 -11.66 3.64
CA ASP A 32 -30.13 -11.23 4.58
C ASP A 32 -28.78 -11.92 4.28
N GLY A 33 -28.79 -13.21 3.93
CA GLY A 33 -27.60 -13.92 3.49
C GLY A 33 -26.96 -13.35 2.23
N ILE A 34 -27.77 -12.95 1.24
CA ILE A 34 -27.29 -12.31 0.00
C ILE A 34 -26.65 -10.95 0.31
N VAL A 35 -27.29 -10.13 1.15
CA VAL A 35 -26.77 -8.79 1.53
C VAL A 35 -25.43 -8.94 2.22
N ARG A 36 -25.29 -9.82 3.22
CA ARG A 36 -24.01 -10.05 3.92
C ARG A 36 -22.90 -10.53 2.98
N THR A 37 -23.21 -11.43 2.04
CA THR A 37 -22.25 -11.92 1.07
C THR A 37 -21.80 -10.81 0.13
N ARG A 38 -22.73 -9.97 -0.33
CA ARG A 38 -22.44 -8.79 -1.16
C ARG A 38 -21.50 -7.84 -0.44
N ASP A 39 -21.81 -7.49 0.81
CA ASP A 39 -21.02 -6.52 1.59
C ASP A 39 -19.60 -7.04 1.84
N ALA A 40 -19.45 -8.33 2.16
CA ALA A 40 -18.15 -8.96 2.31
C ALA A 40 -17.34 -8.98 1.01
N THR A 41 -18.00 -9.21 -0.13
CA THR A 41 -17.36 -9.19 -1.46
C THR A 41 -16.94 -7.78 -1.85
N GLN A 42 -17.80 -6.80 -1.59
CA GLN A 42 -17.51 -5.39 -1.84
C GLN A 42 -16.28 -4.92 -1.04
N ALA A 43 -16.23 -5.22 0.25
CA ALA A 43 -15.10 -4.86 1.11
C ALA A 43 -13.76 -5.46 0.60
N ARG A 44 -13.77 -6.73 0.17
CA ARG A 44 -12.59 -7.37 -0.41
C ARG A 44 -12.15 -6.73 -1.73
N LEU A 45 -13.12 -6.37 -2.59
CA LEU A 45 -12.85 -5.69 -3.85
C LEU A 45 -12.18 -4.33 -3.60
N GLU A 46 -12.71 -3.53 -2.70
CA GLU A 46 -12.15 -2.21 -2.34
C GLU A 46 -10.71 -2.32 -1.82
N GLN A 47 -10.43 -3.31 -0.97
CA GLN A 47 -9.07 -3.56 -0.48
C GLN A 47 -8.11 -3.96 -1.60
N THR A 48 -8.55 -4.83 -2.52
CA THR A 48 -7.74 -5.24 -3.67
C THR A 48 -7.47 -4.07 -4.62
N LEU A 49 -8.47 -3.25 -4.90
CA LEU A 49 -8.32 -2.05 -5.73
C LEU A 49 -7.36 -1.04 -5.08
N ARG A 50 -7.49 -0.82 -3.77
CA ARG A 50 -6.58 0.04 -3.02
C ARG A 50 -5.14 -0.48 -3.09
N LEU A 51 -4.92 -1.78 -2.86
CA LEU A 51 -3.61 -2.41 -2.98
C LEU A 51 -3.01 -2.18 -4.36
N ASN A 52 -3.76 -2.47 -5.42
CA ASN A 52 -3.30 -2.30 -6.81
C ASN A 52 -2.93 -0.84 -7.11
N THR A 53 -3.74 0.11 -6.64
CA THR A 53 -3.46 1.55 -6.80
C THR A 53 -2.17 1.95 -6.10
N VAL A 54 -1.95 1.47 -4.88
CA VAL A 54 -0.76 1.79 -4.10
C VAL A 54 0.49 1.16 -4.70
N ILE A 55 0.41 -0.09 -5.18
CA ILE A 55 1.53 -0.75 -5.87
C ILE A 55 1.84 -0.03 -7.19
N ALA A 56 0.83 0.39 -7.96
CA ALA A 56 1.06 1.18 -9.17
C ALA A 56 1.74 2.52 -8.87
N GLN A 57 1.39 3.17 -7.76
CA GLN A 57 2.06 4.40 -7.31
C GLN A 57 3.52 4.16 -6.91
N TRP A 58 3.81 3.04 -6.21
CA TRP A 58 5.17 2.62 -5.90
C TRP A 58 6.00 2.39 -7.17
N ASP A 59 5.46 1.64 -8.12
CA ASP A 59 6.12 1.38 -9.41
C ASP A 59 6.36 2.68 -10.19
N GLN A 60 5.40 3.60 -10.19
CA GLN A 60 5.54 4.90 -10.87
C GLN A 60 6.60 5.78 -10.21
N ASP A 61 6.66 5.81 -8.87
CA ASP A 61 7.69 6.55 -8.15
C ASP A 61 9.09 6.01 -8.50
N LEU A 62 9.25 4.68 -8.55
CA LEU A 62 10.51 4.04 -8.93
C LEU A 62 10.88 4.28 -10.41
N ALA A 63 9.90 4.20 -11.32
CA ALA A 63 10.13 4.44 -12.75
C ALA A 63 10.50 5.89 -13.07
N SER A 64 10.17 6.82 -12.16
CA SER A 64 10.44 8.26 -12.32
C SER A 64 11.72 8.71 -11.60
N ILE A 65 12.53 7.77 -11.09
CA ILE A 65 13.78 8.10 -10.40
C ILE A 65 14.70 8.90 -11.34
N GLN A 66 15.21 9.99 -10.81
CA GLN A 66 16.16 10.88 -11.49
C GLN A 66 17.39 11.09 -10.62
N ASP A 67 18.56 10.79 -11.15
CA ASP A 67 19.80 11.14 -10.46
C ASP A 67 20.01 12.66 -10.42
N SER A 68 20.50 13.14 -9.28
CA SER A 68 20.80 14.55 -9.07
C SER A 68 22.04 14.69 -8.20
N ASN A 69 22.95 15.58 -8.61
CA ASN A 69 24.15 15.92 -7.84
C ASN A 69 23.83 16.70 -6.54
N ALA A 70 22.58 17.13 -6.36
CA ALA A 70 22.15 17.89 -5.18
C ALA A 70 22.01 17.04 -3.91
N VAL A 71 21.85 15.72 -4.07
CA VAL A 71 21.65 14.79 -2.95
C VAL A 71 22.66 13.63 -3.02
N PRO A 72 22.93 12.94 -1.90
CA PRO A 72 23.93 11.87 -1.88
C PRO A 72 23.62 10.70 -2.81
N GLN A 73 22.35 10.35 -2.95
CA GLN A 73 21.89 9.20 -3.74
C GLN A 73 20.49 9.46 -4.32
N ALA A 74 20.25 9.00 -5.56
CA ALA A 74 18.91 9.08 -6.16
C ALA A 74 17.90 8.15 -5.49
N LEU A 75 18.37 7.03 -4.94
CA LEU A 75 17.60 6.06 -4.18
C LEU A 75 18.38 5.65 -2.92
N ALA A 76 17.81 5.87 -1.75
CA ALA A 76 18.40 5.56 -0.46
C ALA A 76 17.44 4.72 0.39
N CYS A 77 18.00 3.80 1.18
CA CYS A 77 17.24 2.95 2.09
C CYS A 77 17.97 2.87 3.44
N ASP A 78 17.21 3.08 4.53
CA ASP A 78 17.71 2.92 5.92
C ASP A 78 17.00 1.80 6.68
N GLY A 79 16.18 0.99 5.99
CA GLY A 79 15.37 -0.09 6.54
C GLY A 79 14.02 0.37 7.10
N ALA A 80 13.93 1.55 7.67
CA ALA A 80 12.66 2.14 8.11
C ALA A 80 11.96 2.89 6.97
N SER A 81 12.73 3.40 6.01
CA SER A 81 12.22 4.12 4.85
C SER A 81 13.07 3.91 3.59
N VAL A 82 12.42 4.07 2.46
CA VAL A 82 13.06 4.21 1.14
C VAL A 82 12.77 5.61 0.65
N ARG A 83 13.82 6.35 0.31
CA ARG A 83 13.75 7.72 -0.20
C ARG A 83 14.25 7.73 -1.62
N MET A 84 13.60 8.52 -2.46
CA MET A 84 13.97 8.64 -3.86
C MET A 84 13.78 10.06 -4.36
N VAL A 85 14.64 10.46 -5.28
CA VAL A 85 14.47 11.65 -6.10
C VAL A 85 13.71 11.26 -7.34
N ARG A 86 12.56 11.87 -7.58
CA ARG A 86 11.79 11.61 -8.81
C ARG A 86 11.64 12.88 -9.64
N ARG A 87 11.50 12.67 -10.93
CA ARG A 87 11.18 13.75 -11.87
C ARG A 87 9.67 13.95 -11.94
N THR A 88 9.27 15.22 -11.91
CA THR A 88 7.89 15.67 -12.16
C THR A 88 7.89 16.73 -13.26
N PRO A 89 6.74 17.09 -13.85
CA PRO A 89 6.67 18.21 -14.80
C PRO A 89 7.12 19.54 -14.21
N GLU A 90 6.95 19.72 -12.89
CA GLU A 90 7.28 20.97 -12.19
C GLU A 90 8.72 21.01 -11.67
N GLY A 91 9.49 19.91 -11.75
CA GLY A 91 10.86 19.84 -11.27
C GLY A 91 11.21 18.51 -10.62
N LEU A 92 12.16 18.52 -9.68
CA LEU A 92 12.53 17.35 -8.90
C LEU A 92 11.77 17.34 -7.57
N GLN A 93 11.42 16.14 -7.12
CA GLN A 93 10.66 15.92 -5.91
C GLN A 93 11.29 14.77 -5.09
N ILE A 94 11.40 14.96 -3.78
CA ILE A 94 11.76 13.88 -2.87
C ILE A 94 10.48 13.14 -2.47
N VAL A 95 10.50 11.82 -2.64
CA VAL A 95 9.45 10.90 -2.16
C VAL A 95 10.07 9.95 -1.16
N ALA A 96 9.37 9.70 -0.06
CA ALA A 96 9.75 8.71 0.94
C ALA A 96 8.59 7.74 1.18
N TRP A 97 8.91 6.45 1.17
CA TRP A 97 8.04 5.38 1.58
C TRP A 97 8.55 4.79 2.89
N SER A 98 7.69 4.62 3.87
CA SER A 98 8.08 4.12 5.17
C SER A 98 7.01 3.21 5.78
N PHE A 99 7.46 2.22 6.55
CA PHE A 99 6.59 1.45 7.43
C PHE A 99 6.50 2.15 8.78
N ARG A 100 5.29 2.40 9.26
CA ARG A 100 5.03 3.06 10.54
C ARG A 100 4.12 2.23 11.40
N PRO A 101 4.43 2.03 12.70
CA PRO A 101 3.48 1.45 13.64
C PRO A 101 2.17 2.24 13.66
N ASP A 102 1.05 1.54 13.76
CA ASP A 102 -0.29 2.10 13.85
C ASP A 102 -1.12 1.24 14.83
N ASP A 103 -2.22 1.76 15.35
CA ASP A 103 -3.14 1.05 16.26
C ASP A 103 -3.68 -0.26 15.64
N SER A 104 -3.71 -0.36 14.33
CA SER A 104 -4.11 -1.57 13.57
C SER A 104 -2.96 -2.52 13.22
N GLY A 105 -1.76 -2.32 13.81
CA GLY A 105 -0.53 -3.08 13.54
C GLY A 105 0.54 -2.22 12.88
N GLY A 106 0.36 -1.79 11.65
CA GLY A 106 1.26 -0.91 10.94
C GLY A 106 0.66 -0.37 9.65
N ALA A 107 1.24 0.70 9.17
CA ALA A 107 0.82 1.37 7.94
C ALA A 107 2.01 1.61 7.02
N TRP A 108 1.76 1.47 5.70
CA TRP A 108 2.68 1.94 4.69
C TRP A 108 2.34 3.38 4.35
N VAL A 109 3.29 4.26 4.62
CA VAL A 109 3.12 5.71 4.49
C VAL A 109 3.99 6.20 3.35
N ARG A 110 3.39 6.97 2.46
CA ARG A 110 4.08 7.71 1.40
C ARG A 110 4.10 9.19 1.75
N TRP A 111 5.27 9.78 1.80
CA TRP A 111 5.45 11.22 1.85
C TRP A 111 5.97 11.73 0.50
N ALA A 112 5.42 12.84 0.05
CA ALA A 112 5.91 13.55 -1.13
C ALA A 112 6.17 15.02 -0.74
N GLY A 113 7.42 15.43 -0.84
CA GLY A 113 7.83 16.82 -0.67
C GLY A 113 7.32 17.71 -1.80
N PRO A 114 7.57 19.01 -1.75
CA PRO A 114 7.28 19.91 -2.87
C PRO A 114 8.16 19.56 -4.08
N ALA A 115 7.63 19.79 -5.29
CA ALA A 115 8.43 19.79 -6.50
C ALA A 115 9.26 21.08 -6.54
N VAL A 116 10.56 20.97 -6.81
CA VAL A 116 11.51 22.09 -6.75
C VAL A 116 12.44 22.09 -7.95
N THR A 117 12.93 23.27 -8.31
CA THR A 117 13.86 23.46 -9.42
C THR A 117 15.25 23.91 -8.97
N SER A 118 15.40 24.31 -7.70
CA SER A 118 16.69 24.72 -7.15
C SER A 118 17.39 23.59 -6.40
N ILE A 119 18.71 23.58 -6.41
CA ILE A 119 19.55 22.63 -5.69
C ILE A 119 19.32 22.76 -4.17
N GLY A 120 19.26 23.99 -3.65
CA GLY A 120 19.09 24.24 -2.22
C GLY A 120 17.76 23.68 -1.69
N ASP A 121 16.65 23.98 -2.37
CA ASP A 121 15.33 23.48 -1.97
C ASP A 121 15.25 21.93 -2.02
N LEU A 122 15.97 21.31 -2.99
CA LEU A 122 16.03 19.86 -3.07
C LEU A 122 16.82 19.26 -1.89
N GLN A 123 17.92 19.91 -1.50
CA GLN A 123 18.70 19.52 -0.31
C GLN A 123 17.88 19.68 0.97
N ASP A 124 17.15 20.77 1.13
CA ASP A 124 16.28 21.01 2.27
C ASP A 124 15.15 19.97 2.32
N SER A 125 14.55 19.65 1.18
CA SER A 125 13.54 18.59 1.08
C SER A 125 14.10 17.20 1.43
N TRP A 126 15.35 16.92 0.99
CA TRP A 126 16.05 15.70 1.37
C TRP A 126 16.29 15.62 2.87
N LEU A 127 16.82 16.66 3.50
CA LEU A 127 17.04 16.72 4.95
C LEU A 127 15.74 16.56 5.73
N ARG A 128 14.67 17.20 5.28
CA ARG A 128 13.32 17.01 5.86
C ARG A 128 12.85 15.58 5.77
N SER A 129 13.11 14.88 4.66
CA SER A 129 12.74 13.47 4.49
C SER A 129 13.42 12.51 5.47
N LEU A 130 14.53 12.91 6.08
CA LEU A 130 15.23 12.12 7.12
C LEU A 130 14.54 12.21 8.50
N GLN A 131 13.68 13.21 8.70
CA GLN A 131 13.07 13.52 10.00
C GLN A 131 11.56 13.25 10.04
N LEU A 132 11.01 12.56 9.03
CA LEU A 132 9.58 12.29 8.93
C LEU A 132 9.09 11.43 10.10
N GLN A 133 8.00 11.86 10.74
CA GLN A 133 7.31 11.14 11.82
C GLN A 133 5.96 10.57 11.39
N GLY A 134 5.49 10.89 10.16
CA GLY A 134 4.29 10.31 9.54
C GLY A 134 3.03 11.17 9.57
N GLY A 135 3.10 12.36 10.18
CA GLY A 135 1.98 13.34 10.22
C GLY A 135 2.23 14.61 9.43
N GLU A 136 3.35 14.68 8.70
CA GLU A 136 3.75 15.89 7.98
C GLU A 136 2.87 16.13 6.75
N GLN A 137 2.81 17.41 6.36
CA GLN A 137 2.14 17.79 5.10
C GLN A 137 2.78 17.02 3.92
N GLY A 138 1.96 16.42 3.09
CA GLY A 138 2.39 15.55 2.00
C GLY A 138 2.49 14.06 2.37
N SER A 139 2.25 13.69 3.65
CA SER A 139 2.15 12.29 4.09
C SER A 139 0.77 11.72 3.84
N LEU A 140 0.72 10.50 3.29
CA LEU A 140 -0.48 9.74 3.03
C LEU A 140 -0.32 8.31 3.55
N LYS A 141 -1.21 7.86 4.41
CA LYS A 141 -1.34 6.44 4.77
C LYS A 141 -1.94 5.69 3.58
N THR A 142 -1.14 4.86 2.94
CA THR A 142 -1.55 4.15 1.72
C THR A 142 -2.19 2.80 2.01
N LEU A 143 -1.53 1.98 2.82
CA LEU A 143 -2.02 0.68 3.29
C LEU A 143 -1.95 0.61 4.81
N THR A 144 -2.88 -0.14 5.41
CA THR A 144 -2.95 -0.39 6.85
C THR A 144 -3.04 -1.89 7.12
N GLY A 145 -2.93 -2.31 8.39
CA GLY A 145 -3.00 -3.72 8.76
C GLY A 145 -1.76 -4.52 8.36
N MET A 146 -0.63 -3.86 8.24
CA MET A 146 0.65 -4.49 7.95
C MET A 146 1.37 -4.91 9.23
N THR A 147 2.12 -6.00 9.15
CA THR A 147 3.00 -6.47 10.23
C THR A 147 4.46 -6.12 9.98
N GLY A 148 4.80 -5.78 8.75
CA GLY A 148 6.16 -5.39 8.39
C GLY A 148 6.36 -5.18 6.90
N TRP A 149 7.56 -4.75 6.56
CA TRP A 149 8.04 -4.69 5.19
C TRP A 149 9.52 -5.02 5.11
N GLN A 150 9.98 -5.45 3.93
CA GLN A 150 11.39 -5.65 3.62
C GLN A 150 11.67 -5.12 2.23
N VAL A 151 12.85 -4.52 2.04
CA VAL A 151 13.28 -3.99 0.76
C VAL A 151 14.63 -4.58 0.38
N TYR A 152 14.72 -5.04 -0.84
CA TYR A 152 15.94 -5.61 -1.41
C TYR A 152 16.30 -4.86 -2.68
N PHE A 153 17.60 -4.70 -2.91
CA PHE A 153 18.16 -4.13 -4.11
C PHE A 153 18.84 -5.23 -4.93
N TYR A 154 18.61 -5.22 -6.24
CA TYR A 154 19.30 -6.09 -7.17
C TYR A 154 20.59 -5.42 -7.62
N GLN A 155 21.70 -5.95 -7.15
CA GLN A 155 23.05 -5.46 -7.46
C GLN A 155 23.98 -6.64 -7.67
N THR A 156 24.96 -6.48 -8.56
CA THR A 156 26.04 -7.48 -8.75
C THR A 156 25.52 -8.93 -8.91
N ASN A 157 24.41 -9.09 -9.63
CA ASN A 157 23.82 -10.41 -9.96
C ASN A 157 23.06 -11.11 -8.80
N GLY A 158 22.60 -10.37 -7.79
CA GLY A 158 21.81 -10.91 -6.67
C GLY A 158 20.95 -9.89 -5.95
N TRP A 159 19.97 -10.41 -5.22
CA TRP A 159 19.15 -9.62 -4.31
C TRP A 159 19.86 -9.51 -2.96
N ALA A 160 20.07 -8.29 -2.49
CA ALA A 160 20.61 -8.02 -1.16
C ALA A 160 19.67 -7.08 -0.41
N ASN A 161 19.56 -7.26 0.91
CA ASN A 161 18.80 -6.35 1.75
C ASN A 161 19.33 -4.92 1.54
N CYS A 162 18.44 -3.96 1.36
CA CYS A 162 18.80 -2.59 1.04
C CYS A 162 19.71 -1.93 2.09
N GLN A 163 19.63 -2.36 3.36
CA GLN A 163 20.53 -1.88 4.41
C GLN A 163 21.97 -2.39 4.25
N SER A 164 22.16 -3.57 3.65
CA SER A 164 23.49 -4.16 3.47
C SER A 164 24.24 -3.53 2.30
N THR A 165 23.54 -3.06 1.27
CA THR A 165 24.12 -2.60 0.00
C THR A 165 23.90 -1.13 -0.27
N GLY A 166 22.80 -0.54 0.19
CA GLY A 166 22.37 0.82 -0.16
C GLY A 166 22.97 1.91 0.72
N ASN A 167 23.45 1.58 1.90
CA ASN A 167 23.91 2.57 2.89
C ASN A 167 25.42 2.57 3.14
N LYS A 168 26.21 2.02 2.25
CA LYS A 168 27.62 2.40 2.24
C LYS A 168 27.67 3.86 1.74
N VAL A 169 27.31 4.77 2.63
CA VAL A 169 27.85 6.14 2.56
C VAL A 169 29.35 5.90 2.36
N ALA A 170 29.84 6.25 1.19
CA ALA A 170 31.25 6.16 0.94
C ALA A 170 31.93 6.93 2.08
N GLN A 171 32.59 6.18 2.96
CA GLN A 171 33.39 6.80 4.03
C GLN A 171 34.27 7.80 3.33
N THR A 172 34.21 9.03 3.77
CA THR A 172 35.12 10.09 3.34
C THR A 172 36.51 9.53 3.34
N GLY A 173 37.04 9.27 2.15
CA GLY A 173 38.43 8.88 2.02
C GLY A 173 39.25 9.95 2.71
N SER A 174 40.17 9.58 3.56
CA SER A 174 41.12 10.46 4.20
C SER A 174 41.91 11.20 3.09
N GLY A 175 41.40 12.33 2.63
CA GLY A 175 42.00 13.08 1.53
C GLY A 175 41.10 14.10 0.83
N GLY A 176 39.90 14.37 1.31
CA GLY A 176 39.04 15.45 0.78
C GLY A 176 38.47 15.20 -0.63
N GLN A 177 38.57 13.98 -1.18
CA GLN A 177 37.90 13.62 -2.43
C GLN A 177 36.42 13.29 -2.14
N PRO A 178 35.47 13.76 -3.01
CA PRO A 178 34.08 13.39 -2.91
C PRO A 178 33.96 11.87 -2.95
N ALA A 179 33.20 11.32 -2.02
CA ALA A 179 32.93 9.89 -1.99
C ALA A 179 32.32 9.42 -3.34
N PRO A 180 32.76 8.25 -3.88
CA PRO A 180 32.22 7.74 -5.13
C PRO A 180 30.72 7.52 -4.97
N ARG A 181 29.94 8.03 -5.91
CA ARG A 181 28.48 7.85 -5.93
C ARG A 181 28.18 6.37 -6.16
N ILE A 182 27.27 5.85 -5.36
CA ILE A 182 26.75 4.50 -5.54
C ILE A 182 25.75 4.54 -6.70
N ALA A 183 25.99 3.75 -7.73
CA ALA A 183 25.05 3.60 -8.84
C ALA A 183 23.71 3.06 -8.31
N PRO A 184 22.57 3.52 -8.84
CA PRO A 184 21.26 2.96 -8.47
C PRO A 184 21.23 1.47 -8.77
N PRO A 185 20.49 0.66 -7.98
CA PRO A 185 20.34 -0.77 -8.26
C PRO A 185 19.61 -0.98 -9.59
N ALA A 186 19.81 -2.13 -10.22
CA ALA A 186 19.09 -2.50 -11.43
C ALA A 186 17.63 -2.89 -11.17
N GLY A 187 17.27 -3.16 -9.91
CA GLY A 187 15.90 -3.49 -9.51
C GLY A 187 15.69 -3.34 -8.01
N VAL A 188 14.44 -3.16 -7.66
CA VAL A 188 13.97 -3.05 -6.27
C VAL A 188 12.89 -4.11 -6.04
N ARG A 189 13.03 -4.88 -4.98
CA ARG A 189 12.01 -5.79 -4.46
C ARG A 189 11.48 -5.24 -3.16
N VAL A 190 10.16 -5.10 -3.05
CA VAL A 190 9.48 -4.85 -1.78
C VAL A 190 8.68 -6.09 -1.40
N VAL A 191 8.77 -6.48 -0.13
CA VAL A 191 7.96 -7.53 0.48
C VAL A 191 7.11 -6.86 1.57
N LEU A 192 5.79 -6.94 1.42
CA LEU A 192 4.82 -6.36 2.35
C LEU A 192 4.13 -7.51 3.08
N SER A 193 4.21 -7.54 4.40
CA SER A 193 3.57 -8.56 5.24
C SER A 193 2.30 -7.99 5.88
N PHE A 194 1.19 -8.74 5.77
CA PHE A 194 -0.12 -8.31 6.27
C PHE A 194 -0.57 -9.16 7.46
N ALA A 195 -1.24 -8.51 8.41
CA ALA A 195 -1.82 -9.19 9.58
C ALA A 195 -3.03 -10.04 9.17
N PRO A 196 -3.24 -11.20 9.82
CA PRO A 196 -4.50 -11.95 9.67
C PRO A 196 -5.69 -11.06 10.02
N GLY A 197 -6.73 -11.09 9.17
CA GLY A 197 -7.94 -10.28 9.38
C GLY A 197 -7.88 -8.84 8.87
N SER A 198 -6.75 -8.38 8.33
CA SER A 198 -6.66 -7.06 7.67
C SER A 198 -7.35 -7.02 6.31
N GLY A 199 -7.89 -8.15 5.84
CA GLY A 199 -8.48 -8.32 4.50
C GLY A 199 -7.48 -8.66 3.40
N LEU A 200 -6.20 -8.39 3.63
CA LEU A 200 -5.07 -8.88 2.86
C LEU A 200 -4.30 -9.83 3.78
N ASN A 201 -3.99 -11.03 3.32
CA ASN A 201 -3.33 -12.04 4.14
C ASN A 201 -2.01 -12.48 3.52
N GLY A 202 -1.00 -12.69 4.38
CA GLY A 202 0.32 -13.20 3.97
C GLY A 202 1.24 -12.12 3.42
N ASP A 203 2.21 -12.54 2.61
CA ASP A 203 3.24 -11.69 2.05
C ASP A 203 2.96 -11.38 0.58
N LEU A 204 3.05 -10.11 0.23
CA LEU A 204 3.06 -9.64 -1.15
C LEU A 204 4.48 -9.26 -1.54
N THR A 205 5.02 -9.91 -2.56
CA THR A 205 6.31 -9.53 -3.15
C THR A 205 6.10 -8.79 -4.47
N ARG A 206 6.72 -7.64 -4.62
CA ARG A 206 6.73 -6.86 -5.86
C ARG A 206 8.16 -6.56 -6.28
N ASP A 207 8.51 -6.96 -7.50
CA ASP A 207 9.79 -6.67 -8.15
C ASP A 207 9.56 -5.59 -9.21
N THR A 208 10.40 -4.56 -9.17
CA THR A 208 10.38 -3.46 -10.13
C THR A 208 11.78 -3.29 -10.69
N LEU A 209 11.93 -3.40 -12.01
CA LEU A 209 13.19 -3.09 -12.70
C LEU A 209 13.34 -1.57 -12.79
N LEU A 210 14.52 -1.09 -12.47
CA LEU A 210 14.90 0.30 -12.72
C LEU A 210 15.54 0.35 -14.11
N GLY A 211 15.04 1.23 -14.96
CA GLY A 211 15.65 1.46 -16.27
C GLY A 211 17.07 2.03 -16.14
N PRO A 212 17.88 1.86 -17.18
CA PRO A 212 19.23 2.44 -17.25
C PRO A 212 19.19 3.96 -17.30
#